data_229a82a7b418dca9f181c25050bdf573
#
_entry.id   229a82a7b418dca9f181c25050bdf573
#
_cell.length_a   1.000
_cell.length_b   1.000
_cell.length_c   1.000
_cell.angle_alpha   90.00
_cell.angle_beta   90.00
_cell.angle_gamma   90.00
#
_symmetry.space_group_name_H-M   'P 1'
#
loop_
_entity.id
_entity.type
_entity.pdbx_description
1 polymer ?
#
loop_
_entity_poly.entity_id
_entity_poly.type
_entity_poly.pdbx_seq_one_letter_code
_entity_poly.pdbx_strand_id
1 'polypeptide(L)'
;MRIIGGNFKGKKILEPKDKETRPLKDLTKESIFNIINHSNKFSIELEESYVLDLFSGTGSFGLECLSRKAKHVCFVENYMGVLPILKNNLSNLKTVKNYSIIEKNILIDIDFLEKKEKFDIIFLDPPYKEKEIHTILNNLQKFKTLKPDGIIIIHRHKKERDNFPDKFKIIEEKKYGISKIIFGNFI
;
A
#
# COMPACT_ATOMS: atom_id res chain seq x y z
N MET A 1 -1.16 -15.74 -6.48
CA MET A 1 -1.37 -14.95 -5.24
C MET A 1 -2.74 -15.22 -4.62
N ARG A 2 -2.91 -14.99 -3.34
CA ARG A 2 -4.18 -15.16 -2.62
C ARG A 2 -4.30 -14.19 -1.45
N ILE A 3 -5.50 -13.98 -0.96
CA ILE A 3 -5.75 -13.32 0.32
C ILE A 3 -5.38 -14.29 1.45
N ILE A 4 -4.58 -13.84 2.41
CA ILE A 4 -4.00 -14.71 3.45
C ILE A 4 -4.72 -14.63 4.80
N GLY A 5 -5.55 -13.59 5.03
CA GLY A 5 -6.28 -13.40 6.29
C GLY A 5 -7.65 -12.76 6.09
N GLY A 6 -8.40 -12.63 7.20
CA GLY A 6 -9.70 -11.98 7.22
C GLY A 6 -10.83 -12.78 6.54
N ASN A 7 -11.92 -12.09 6.20
CA ASN A 7 -13.18 -12.67 5.72
C ASN A 7 -13.07 -13.37 4.35
N PHE A 8 -12.07 -13.02 3.56
CA PHE A 8 -11.85 -13.58 2.23
C PHE A 8 -10.60 -14.45 2.14
N LYS A 9 -10.09 -14.95 3.29
CA LYS A 9 -8.91 -15.83 3.35
C LYS A 9 -9.00 -16.98 2.35
N GLY A 10 -7.93 -17.22 1.62
CA GLY A 10 -7.83 -18.28 0.60
C GLY A 10 -8.30 -17.85 -0.80
N LYS A 11 -8.99 -16.72 -0.94
CA LYS A 11 -9.47 -16.25 -2.24
C LYS A 11 -8.30 -15.90 -3.16
N LYS A 12 -8.33 -16.42 -4.38
CA LYS A 12 -7.30 -16.20 -5.40
C LYS A 12 -7.35 -14.75 -5.88
N ILE A 13 -6.19 -14.15 -6.03
CA ILE A 13 -5.97 -12.84 -6.67
C ILE A 13 -5.44 -13.11 -8.07
N LEU A 14 -6.10 -12.56 -9.08
CA LEU A 14 -5.68 -12.65 -10.48
C LEU A 14 -4.37 -11.84 -10.66
N GLU A 15 -3.50 -12.36 -11.48
CA GLU A 15 -2.20 -11.77 -11.77
C GLU A 15 -2.10 -11.42 -13.26
N PRO A 16 -1.37 -10.36 -13.64
CA PRO A 16 -1.11 -10.05 -15.03
C PRO A 16 -0.24 -11.13 -15.67
N LYS A 17 -0.36 -11.26 -16.99
CA LYS A 17 0.48 -12.17 -17.76
C LYS A 17 1.83 -11.55 -18.14
N ASP A 18 1.92 -10.22 -18.07
CA ASP A 18 3.16 -9.47 -18.32
C ASP A 18 4.11 -9.51 -17.10
N LYS A 19 5.32 -8.96 -17.28
CA LYS A 19 6.34 -8.88 -16.24
C LYS A 19 6.50 -7.48 -15.64
N GLU A 20 5.66 -6.53 -16.04
CA GLU A 20 5.76 -5.14 -15.60
C GLU A 20 5.27 -4.98 -14.16
N THR A 21 4.22 -5.72 -13.80
CA THR A 21 3.67 -5.69 -12.44
C THR A 21 4.24 -6.85 -11.62
N ARG A 22 4.84 -6.54 -10.49
CA ARG A 22 5.33 -7.56 -9.54
C ARG A 22 4.31 -7.85 -8.48
N PRO A 23 3.94 -9.12 -8.30
CA PRO A 23 3.05 -9.51 -7.22
C PRO A 23 3.75 -9.39 -5.86
N LEU A 24 3.10 -8.75 -4.88
CA LEU A 24 3.52 -8.77 -3.49
C LEU A 24 3.40 -10.21 -2.95
N LYS A 25 4.53 -10.89 -2.73
CA LYS A 25 4.57 -12.30 -2.32
C LYS A 25 3.81 -12.55 -1.02
N ASP A 26 3.15 -13.70 -0.89
CA ASP A 26 2.36 -14.05 0.30
C ASP A 26 3.17 -13.95 1.60
N LEU A 27 4.43 -14.43 1.62
CA LEU A 27 5.34 -14.29 2.78
C LEU A 27 5.62 -12.84 3.16
N THR A 28 5.88 -11.98 2.18
CA THR A 28 6.13 -10.55 2.44
C THR A 28 4.88 -9.88 2.99
N LYS A 29 3.72 -10.20 2.41
CA LYS A 29 2.42 -9.70 2.85
C LYS A 29 2.12 -10.16 4.29
N GLU A 30 2.29 -11.45 4.58
CA GLU A 30 2.13 -11.99 5.93
C GLU A 30 3.02 -11.27 6.95
N SER A 31 4.28 -11.05 6.60
CA SER A 31 5.23 -10.33 7.46
C SER A 31 4.78 -8.89 7.74
N ILE A 32 4.26 -8.18 6.72
CA ILE A 32 3.74 -6.82 6.90
C ILE A 32 2.58 -6.82 7.89
N PHE A 33 1.58 -7.70 7.69
CA PHE A 33 0.40 -7.73 8.55
C PHE A 33 0.71 -8.25 9.96
N ASN A 34 1.69 -9.13 10.13
CA ASN A 34 2.16 -9.54 11.45
C ASN A 34 2.79 -8.37 12.21
N ILE A 35 3.58 -7.52 11.52
CA ILE A 35 4.15 -6.32 12.13
C ILE A 35 3.05 -5.31 12.48
N ILE A 36 2.08 -5.05 11.60
CA ILE A 36 0.95 -4.17 11.89
C ILE A 36 0.21 -4.62 13.15
N ASN A 37 -0.05 -5.93 13.29
CA ASN A 37 -0.86 -6.47 14.37
C ASN A 37 -0.13 -6.63 15.71
N HIS A 38 1.20 -6.77 15.70
CA HIS A 38 1.95 -7.19 16.88
C HIS A 38 3.12 -6.27 17.26
N SER A 39 3.36 -5.20 16.50
CA SER A 39 4.40 -4.24 16.88
C SER A 39 3.93 -3.39 18.05
N ASN A 40 4.82 -3.17 19.00
CA ASN A 40 4.63 -2.22 20.09
C ASN A 40 5.17 -0.82 19.76
N LYS A 41 5.65 -0.60 18.55
CA LYS A 41 6.25 0.67 18.10
C LYS A 41 5.24 1.64 17.51
N PHE A 42 4.08 1.15 17.13
CA PHE A 42 2.94 1.92 16.61
C PHE A 42 1.65 1.17 16.93
N SER A 43 0.56 1.92 17.07
CA SER A 43 -0.77 1.36 17.37
C SER A 43 -1.69 1.62 16.20
N ILE A 44 -1.73 0.68 15.27
CA ILE A 44 -2.63 0.73 14.11
C ILE A 44 -3.66 -0.38 14.26
N GLU A 45 -4.92 0.01 14.34
CA GLU A 45 -6.04 -0.91 14.21
C GLU A 45 -6.44 -1.00 12.74
N LEU A 46 -6.21 -2.17 12.13
CA LEU A 46 -6.53 -2.38 10.73
C LEU A 46 -8.05 -2.37 10.48
N GLU A 47 -8.81 -2.93 11.41
CA GLU A 47 -10.27 -2.83 11.44
C GLU A 47 -10.64 -1.34 11.58
N GLU A 48 -11.58 -0.87 10.75
CA GLU A 48 -12.00 0.54 10.68
C GLU A 48 -10.94 1.54 10.15
N SER A 49 -9.76 1.08 9.68
CA SER A 49 -8.73 1.96 9.12
C SER A 49 -9.07 2.46 7.72
N TYR A 50 -8.65 3.69 7.40
CA TYR A 50 -8.57 4.22 6.04
C TYR A 50 -7.19 3.93 5.46
N VAL A 51 -7.16 3.28 4.32
CA VAL A 51 -5.92 2.81 3.69
C VAL A 51 -5.74 3.44 2.31
N LEU A 52 -4.53 3.94 2.03
CA LEU A 52 -4.10 4.40 0.71
C LEU A 52 -3.06 3.41 0.17
N ASP A 53 -3.40 2.74 -0.93
CA ASP A 53 -2.55 1.76 -1.61
C ASP A 53 -2.00 2.38 -2.89
N LEU A 54 -0.77 2.89 -2.82
CA LEU A 54 -0.07 3.56 -3.92
C LEU A 54 0.73 2.54 -4.74
N PHE A 55 0.64 2.65 -6.06
CA PHE A 55 1.14 1.64 -7.00
C PHE A 55 0.48 0.29 -6.75
N SER A 56 -0.86 0.30 -6.65
CA SER A 56 -1.63 -0.85 -6.14
C SER A 56 -1.52 -2.10 -7.01
N GLY A 57 -1.12 -1.98 -8.27
CA GLY A 57 -0.97 -3.13 -9.16
C GLY A 57 -2.25 -3.97 -9.22
N THR A 58 -2.16 -5.23 -8.84
CA THR A 58 -3.32 -6.14 -8.77
C THR A 58 -4.21 -5.92 -7.54
N GLY A 59 -3.85 -4.99 -6.66
CA GLY A 59 -4.54 -4.67 -5.42
C GLY A 59 -4.21 -5.59 -4.24
N SER A 60 -3.12 -6.34 -4.31
CA SER A 60 -2.83 -7.40 -3.32
C SER A 60 -2.80 -6.93 -1.88
N PHE A 61 -2.27 -5.75 -1.58
CA PHE A 61 -2.24 -5.20 -0.24
C PHE A 61 -3.61 -4.67 0.19
N GLY A 62 -4.23 -3.82 -0.63
CA GLY A 62 -5.53 -3.25 -0.31
C GLY A 62 -6.65 -4.30 -0.20
N LEU A 63 -6.64 -5.36 -1.04
CA LEU A 63 -7.58 -6.49 -0.93
C LEU A 63 -7.42 -7.24 0.40
N GLU A 64 -6.20 -7.37 0.88
CA GLU A 64 -5.94 -7.95 2.21
C GLU A 64 -6.49 -7.06 3.32
N CYS A 65 -6.32 -5.71 3.20
CA CYS A 65 -6.90 -4.75 4.14
C CYS A 65 -8.43 -4.83 4.16
N LEU A 66 -9.07 -4.88 2.99
CA LEU A 66 -10.53 -5.05 2.87
C LEU A 66 -10.99 -6.37 3.50
N SER A 67 -10.24 -7.46 3.29
CA SER A 67 -10.52 -8.76 3.90
C SER A 67 -10.46 -8.71 5.43
N ARG A 68 -9.62 -7.85 5.98
CA ARG A 68 -9.42 -7.63 7.43
C ARG A 68 -10.26 -6.47 7.97
N LYS A 69 -11.32 -6.08 7.24
CA LYS A 69 -12.34 -5.11 7.64
C LYS A 69 -11.84 -3.65 7.72
N ALA A 70 -10.84 -3.27 6.92
CA ALA A 70 -10.53 -1.86 6.74
C ALA A 70 -11.79 -1.09 6.35
N LYS A 71 -11.97 0.11 6.88
CA LYS A 71 -13.16 0.94 6.66
C LYS A 71 -13.27 1.41 5.23
N HIS A 72 -12.15 1.80 4.64
CA HIS A 72 -12.06 2.19 3.24
C HIS A 72 -10.66 1.96 2.70
N VAL A 73 -10.56 1.51 1.44
CA VAL A 73 -9.28 1.40 0.75
C VAL A 73 -9.34 2.21 -0.55
N CYS A 74 -8.41 3.15 -0.69
CA CYS A 74 -8.20 3.92 -1.91
C CYS A 74 -7.01 3.34 -2.68
N PHE A 75 -7.27 2.78 -3.86
CA PHE A 75 -6.26 2.24 -4.75
C PHE A 75 -5.82 3.32 -5.74
N VAL A 76 -4.52 3.55 -5.88
CA VAL A 76 -3.95 4.45 -6.88
C VAL A 76 -3.08 3.66 -7.83
N GLU A 77 -3.45 3.64 -9.09
CA GLU A 77 -2.76 2.90 -10.14
C GLU A 77 -2.92 3.62 -11.48
N ASN A 78 -1.88 3.65 -12.30
CA ASN A 78 -1.91 4.28 -13.62
C ASN A 78 -1.58 3.33 -14.77
N TYR A 79 -1.11 2.11 -14.50
CA TYR A 79 -0.75 1.17 -15.54
C TYR A 79 -2.00 0.52 -16.14
N MET A 80 -2.31 0.88 -17.39
CA MET A 80 -3.50 0.43 -18.09
C MET A 80 -3.57 -1.10 -18.25
N GLY A 81 -2.42 -1.79 -18.26
CA GLY A 81 -2.38 -3.25 -18.37
C GLY A 81 -2.86 -3.99 -17.12
N VAL A 82 -2.76 -3.37 -15.93
CA VAL A 82 -3.16 -4.00 -14.67
C VAL A 82 -4.51 -3.51 -14.14
N LEU A 83 -4.96 -2.32 -14.53
CA LEU A 83 -6.24 -1.75 -14.07
C LEU A 83 -7.46 -2.68 -14.27
N PRO A 84 -7.64 -3.36 -15.42
CA PRO A 84 -8.74 -4.32 -15.58
C PRO A 84 -8.65 -5.49 -14.59
N ILE A 85 -7.44 -5.91 -14.25
CA ILE A 85 -7.19 -7.01 -13.30
C ILE A 85 -7.53 -6.56 -11.88
N LEU A 86 -7.11 -5.36 -11.48
CA LEU A 86 -7.47 -4.75 -10.20
C LEU A 86 -8.99 -4.67 -10.04
N LYS A 87 -9.68 -4.11 -11.04
CA LYS A 87 -11.14 -4.00 -11.06
C LYS A 87 -11.83 -5.38 -10.96
N ASN A 88 -11.31 -6.38 -11.66
CA ASN A 88 -11.83 -7.74 -11.61
C ASN A 88 -11.59 -8.39 -10.23
N ASN A 89 -10.41 -8.22 -9.64
CA ASN A 89 -10.10 -8.72 -8.30
C ASN A 89 -11.05 -8.12 -7.25
N LEU A 90 -11.33 -6.83 -7.32
CA LEU A 90 -12.28 -6.14 -6.44
C LEU A 90 -13.73 -6.64 -6.67
N SER A 91 -14.17 -6.75 -7.91
CA SER A 91 -15.51 -7.25 -8.24
C SER A 91 -15.75 -8.69 -7.76
N ASN A 92 -14.69 -9.50 -7.74
CA ASN A 92 -14.74 -10.86 -7.21
C ASN A 92 -15.01 -10.91 -5.70
N LEU A 93 -14.82 -9.84 -4.95
CA LEU A 93 -15.19 -9.76 -3.52
C LEU A 93 -16.66 -9.43 -3.28
N LYS A 94 -17.51 -9.44 -4.28
CA LYS A 94 -18.97 -9.25 -4.36
C LYS A 94 -19.64 -8.37 -3.29
N THR A 95 -19.31 -8.57 -2.01
CA THR A 95 -19.91 -7.86 -0.86
C THR A 95 -19.17 -6.60 -0.46
N VAL A 96 -17.97 -6.38 -1.00
CA VAL A 96 -17.12 -5.23 -0.67
C VAL A 96 -17.46 -4.05 -1.58
N LYS A 97 -17.80 -2.92 -0.97
CA LYS A 97 -18.10 -1.67 -1.68
C LYS A 97 -17.32 -0.47 -1.12
N ASN A 98 -16.59 -0.67 -0.06
CA ASN A 98 -15.86 0.36 0.68
C ASN A 98 -14.45 0.56 0.12
N TYR A 99 -14.36 0.83 -1.18
CA TYR A 99 -13.13 1.15 -1.88
C TYR A 99 -13.34 2.22 -2.96
N SER A 100 -12.26 2.86 -3.37
CA SER A 100 -12.19 3.72 -4.54
C SER A 100 -10.94 3.41 -5.36
N ILE A 101 -11.00 3.66 -6.68
CA ILE A 101 -9.86 3.53 -7.58
C ILE A 101 -9.58 4.90 -8.19
N ILE A 102 -8.34 5.35 -8.09
CA ILE A 102 -7.81 6.57 -8.70
C ILE A 102 -6.83 6.15 -9.79
N GLU A 103 -7.26 6.32 -11.04
CA GLU A 103 -6.47 5.96 -12.23
C GLU A 103 -5.55 7.13 -12.60
N LYS A 104 -4.57 7.42 -11.73
CA LYS A 104 -3.66 8.57 -11.86
C LYS A 104 -2.22 8.20 -11.54
N ASN A 105 -1.30 8.96 -12.10
CA ASN A 105 0.12 8.87 -11.75
C ASN A 105 0.42 9.73 -10.52
N ILE A 106 0.80 9.10 -9.41
CA ILE A 106 1.12 9.77 -8.14
C ILE A 106 2.28 10.79 -8.25
N LEU A 107 3.12 10.69 -9.27
CA LEU A 107 4.24 11.62 -9.48
C LEU A 107 3.82 12.93 -10.19
N ILE A 108 2.73 12.90 -10.92
CA ILE A 108 2.29 14.00 -11.78
C ILE A 108 0.94 14.55 -11.32
N ASP A 109 -0.01 13.67 -11.09
CA ASP A 109 -1.40 14.00 -10.81
C ASP A 109 -1.66 13.97 -9.30
N ILE A 110 -1.03 14.87 -8.55
CA ILE A 110 -1.08 14.87 -7.07
C ILE A 110 -2.28 15.60 -6.47
N ASP A 111 -3.11 16.23 -7.29
CA ASP A 111 -4.29 17.01 -6.89
C ASP A 111 -5.31 16.19 -6.08
N PHE A 112 -5.39 14.87 -6.31
CA PHE A 112 -6.26 14.01 -5.53
C PHE A 112 -5.84 13.91 -4.05
N LEU A 113 -4.59 14.22 -3.70
CA LEU A 113 -4.09 14.27 -2.32
C LEU A 113 -4.65 15.49 -1.54
N GLU A 114 -5.14 16.50 -2.25
CA GLU A 114 -5.78 17.67 -1.63
C GLU A 114 -7.13 17.34 -1.01
N LYS A 115 -7.71 16.19 -1.34
CA LYS A 115 -8.94 15.70 -0.73
C LYS A 115 -8.73 15.49 0.76
N LYS A 116 -9.73 15.90 1.55
CA LYS A 116 -9.66 16.00 3.02
C LYS A 116 -9.50 14.67 3.78
N GLU A 117 -9.59 13.53 3.11
CA GLU A 117 -9.47 12.22 3.76
C GLU A 117 -8.02 11.96 4.14
N LYS A 118 -7.82 11.68 5.41
CA LYS A 118 -6.52 11.25 5.95
C LYS A 118 -6.53 9.76 6.18
N PHE A 119 -5.40 9.14 5.93
CA PHE A 119 -5.23 7.69 6.00
C PHE A 119 -4.51 7.27 7.28
N ASP A 120 -4.93 6.14 7.82
CA ASP A 120 -4.25 5.46 8.93
C ASP A 120 -3.03 4.72 8.41
N ILE A 121 -3.14 4.14 7.22
CA ILE A 121 -2.08 3.38 6.56
C ILE A 121 -1.90 3.89 5.13
N ILE A 122 -0.66 4.19 4.76
CA ILE A 122 -0.27 4.45 3.37
C ILE A 122 0.74 3.38 2.97
N PHE A 123 0.43 2.59 1.95
CA PHE A 123 1.33 1.59 1.41
C PHE A 123 1.90 2.03 0.07
N LEU A 124 3.22 1.88 -0.10
CA LEU A 124 3.93 2.18 -1.33
C LEU A 124 4.66 0.92 -1.82
N ASP A 125 4.28 0.43 -3.00
CA ASP A 125 4.96 -0.68 -3.69
C ASP A 125 5.37 -0.26 -5.11
N PRO A 126 6.23 0.76 -5.25
CA PRO A 126 6.62 1.27 -6.56
C PRO A 126 7.50 0.27 -7.30
N PRO A 127 7.56 0.33 -8.64
CA PRO A 127 8.54 -0.41 -9.42
C PRO A 127 9.96 -0.20 -8.87
N TYR A 128 10.82 -1.22 -8.91
CA TYR A 128 12.18 -1.10 -8.34
C TYR A 128 13.02 0.01 -9.01
N LYS A 129 12.72 0.34 -10.27
CA LYS A 129 13.38 1.43 -10.99
C LYS A 129 12.95 2.83 -10.53
N GLU A 130 11.85 2.91 -9.74
CA GLU A 130 11.34 4.18 -9.24
C GLU A 130 12.36 4.83 -8.29
N LYS A 131 12.72 6.08 -8.57
CA LYS A 131 13.69 6.87 -7.78
C LYS A 131 13.04 8.01 -7.00
N GLU A 132 11.78 8.30 -7.25
CA GLU A 132 11.07 9.46 -6.74
C GLU A 132 10.40 9.25 -5.38
N ILE A 133 10.88 8.30 -4.57
CA ILE A 133 10.33 8.04 -3.21
C ILE A 133 10.37 9.31 -2.36
N HIS A 134 11.45 10.08 -2.44
CA HIS A 134 11.59 11.35 -1.74
C HIS A 134 10.48 12.35 -2.15
N THR A 135 10.24 12.51 -3.45
CA THR A 135 9.20 13.39 -4.00
C THR A 135 7.81 12.95 -3.56
N ILE A 136 7.52 11.65 -3.61
CA ILE A 136 6.22 11.09 -3.17
C ILE A 136 6.00 11.40 -1.69
N LEU A 137 6.96 11.11 -0.82
CA LEU A 137 6.86 11.36 0.61
C LEU A 137 6.69 12.85 0.93
N ASN A 138 7.42 13.74 0.24
CA ASN A 138 7.25 15.19 0.38
C ASN A 138 5.82 15.63 0.01
N ASN A 139 5.25 15.09 -1.06
CA ASN A 139 3.88 15.38 -1.45
C ASN A 139 2.88 14.87 -0.40
N LEU A 140 3.02 13.64 0.08
CA LEU A 140 2.17 13.10 1.14
C LEU A 140 2.22 13.97 2.40
N GLN A 141 3.39 14.48 2.77
CA GLN A 141 3.57 15.38 3.91
C GLN A 141 2.95 16.76 3.65
N LYS A 142 3.22 17.36 2.50
CA LYS A 142 2.69 18.67 2.09
C LYS A 142 1.17 18.71 2.19
N PHE A 143 0.50 17.66 1.71
CA PHE A 143 -0.97 17.55 1.72
C PHE A 143 -1.51 16.96 3.03
N LYS A 144 -0.64 16.68 4.01
CA LYS A 144 -1.03 16.10 5.31
C LYS A 144 -1.92 14.86 5.15
N THR A 145 -1.55 13.98 4.23
CA THR A 145 -2.34 12.82 3.80
C THR A 145 -2.40 11.75 4.89
N LEU A 146 -1.36 11.63 5.72
CA LEU A 146 -1.29 10.69 6.82
C LEU A 146 -1.94 11.29 8.09
N LYS A 147 -2.67 10.48 8.85
CA LYS A 147 -3.14 10.84 10.20
C LYS A 147 -1.95 10.97 11.16
N PRO A 148 -2.10 11.70 12.30
CA PRO A 148 -1.00 11.88 13.27
C PRO A 148 -0.39 10.55 13.75
N ASP A 149 -1.23 9.54 14.05
CA ASP A 149 -0.79 8.22 14.50
C ASP A 149 -0.69 7.20 13.36
N GLY A 150 -0.77 7.68 12.12
CA GLY A 150 -0.72 6.84 10.94
C GLY A 150 0.69 6.34 10.62
N ILE A 151 0.75 5.35 9.74
CA ILE A 151 2.00 4.72 9.31
C ILE A 151 2.11 4.66 7.79
N ILE A 152 3.32 4.88 7.30
CA ILE A 152 3.70 4.64 5.90
C ILE A 152 4.51 3.36 5.84
N ILE A 153 4.13 2.47 4.94
CA ILE A 153 4.78 1.19 4.70
C ILE A 153 5.33 1.20 3.27
N ILE A 154 6.63 1.01 3.12
CA ILE A 154 7.30 1.07 1.81
C ILE A 154 7.94 -0.27 1.52
N HIS A 155 7.56 -0.89 0.41
CA HIS A 155 8.18 -2.10 -0.10
C HIS A 155 9.22 -1.75 -1.16
N ARG A 156 10.45 -2.22 -0.98
CA ARG A 156 11.57 -1.98 -1.90
C ARG A 156 12.41 -3.23 -2.11
N HIS A 157 13.22 -3.22 -3.14
CA HIS A 157 14.30 -4.20 -3.24
C HIS A 157 15.38 -3.90 -2.18
N LYS A 158 15.94 -4.93 -1.54
CA LYS A 158 16.90 -4.78 -0.42
C LYS A 158 18.19 -4.02 -0.79
N LYS A 159 18.54 -3.95 -2.08
CA LYS A 159 19.72 -3.21 -2.57
C LYS A 159 19.46 -1.74 -2.84
N GLU A 160 18.18 -1.32 -2.89
CA GLU A 160 17.86 0.09 -3.14
C GLU A 160 18.27 0.95 -1.95
N ARG A 161 18.87 2.09 -2.27
CA ARG A 161 19.24 3.14 -1.32
C ARG A 161 18.36 4.33 -1.61
N ASP A 162 17.21 4.37 -0.96
CA ASP A 162 16.27 5.47 -1.11
C ASP A 162 16.72 6.65 -0.23
N ASN A 163 16.53 7.87 -0.73
CA ASN A 163 16.66 9.08 0.06
C ASN A 163 15.29 9.43 0.64
N PHE A 164 15.22 9.71 1.92
CA PHE A 164 14.00 10.06 2.62
C PHE A 164 14.02 11.55 3.03
N PRO A 165 12.85 12.24 3.05
CA PRO A 165 12.77 13.59 3.60
C PRO A 165 13.17 13.63 5.08
N ASP A 166 13.77 14.73 5.53
CA ASP A 166 14.23 14.93 6.92
C ASP A 166 13.13 14.71 7.95
N LYS A 167 11.88 15.02 7.60
CA LYS A 167 10.72 14.83 8.44
C LYS A 167 10.11 13.43 8.38
N PHE A 168 10.67 12.52 7.58
CA PHE A 168 10.23 11.12 7.55
C PHE A 168 11.10 10.29 8.48
N LYS A 169 10.51 9.79 9.56
CA LYS A 169 11.18 8.97 10.55
C LYS A 169 10.93 7.48 10.27
N ILE A 170 12.00 6.72 10.05
CA ILE A 170 11.93 5.26 9.99
C ILE A 170 11.75 4.73 11.40
N ILE A 171 10.68 3.98 11.63
CA ILE A 171 10.36 3.32 12.89
C ILE A 171 10.92 1.90 12.91
N GLU A 172 10.80 1.20 11.78
CA GLU A 172 11.27 -0.17 11.64
C GLU A 172 11.65 -0.49 10.20
N GLU A 173 12.71 -1.28 10.00
CA GLU A 173 13.09 -1.86 8.72
C GLU A 173 13.26 -3.36 8.87
N LYS A 174 12.69 -4.14 7.95
CA LYS A 174 12.84 -5.59 7.88
C LYS A 174 13.22 -6.03 6.48
N LYS A 175 14.07 -7.04 6.39
CA LYS A 175 14.51 -7.63 5.12
C LYS A 175 14.03 -9.08 5.03
N TYR A 176 13.40 -9.41 3.90
CA TYR A 176 12.88 -10.75 3.60
C TYR A 176 13.33 -11.15 2.20
N GLY A 177 14.28 -12.07 2.12
CA GLY A 177 14.84 -12.51 0.83
C GLY A 177 15.44 -11.33 0.04
N ILE A 178 14.80 -10.94 -1.05
CA ILE A 178 15.19 -9.79 -1.88
C ILE A 178 14.43 -8.50 -1.53
N SER A 179 13.44 -8.58 -0.66
CA SER A 179 12.57 -7.46 -0.27
C SER A 179 13.07 -6.78 0.98
N LYS A 180 12.83 -5.47 1.05
CA LYS A 180 13.01 -4.60 2.21
C LYS A 180 11.67 -3.91 2.48
N ILE A 181 11.18 -4.01 3.71
CA ILE A 181 9.97 -3.32 4.15
C ILE A 181 10.37 -2.28 5.18
N ILE A 182 9.95 -1.05 4.94
CA ILE A 182 10.24 0.09 5.79
C ILE A 182 8.91 0.59 6.35
N PHE A 183 8.85 0.75 7.67
CA PHE A 183 7.73 1.35 8.38
C PHE A 183 8.20 2.70 8.93
N GLY A 184 7.43 3.74 8.69
CA GLY A 184 7.78 5.08 9.15
C GLY A 184 6.57 6.00 9.23
N ASN A 185 6.78 7.19 9.78
CA ASN A 185 5.79 8.26 9.84
C ASN A 185 6.46 9.62 9.67
N PHE A 186 5.65 10.68 9.61
CA PHE A 186 6.15 12.06 9.63
C PHE A 186 6.20 12.60 11.07
N ILE A 187 7.28 13.35 11.36
CA ILE A 187 7.50 14.07 12.62
C ILE A 187 7.28 15.57 12.43
#